data_f4796ce79950c45b236ea7dcac77d94b
#
_entry.id   f4796ce79950c45b236ea7dcac77d94b
#
_cell.length_a   1.000
_cell.length_b   1.000
_cell.length_c   1.000
_cell.angle_alpha   90.00
_cell.angle_beta   90.00
_cell.angle_gamma   90.00
#
_symmetry.space_group_name_H-M   'P 1'
#
loop_
_entity.id
_entity.type
_entity.pdbx_description
1 polymer ?
#
loop_
_entity_poly.entity_id
_entity_poly.type
_entity_poly.pdbx_seq_one_letter_code
_entity_poly.pdbx_strand_id
1 'polypeptide(L)'
;MPDATSDSLQLFLNQARHYPLLTAAEEVDLAQRIEKGDMAAKDRLINSNLRLVVSVAKKYQGQGLPLGDLIQEGMLGLIRAAEKFDWRKGFKFSTYGTLWIRQAIQRGLENSSRTIRIPVHIGQRVRKIARIERELTVRLGREPTELEIAEVADLTPEEVVDIRKASQTVTSLDQSVGEDGDTRLGDLLPSDRQGPEEEVA
;
A
#
# COMPACT_ATOMS: atom_id res chain seq x y z
N MET A 1 22.09 5.41 -15.10
CA MET A 1 21.61 6.76 -14.76
C MET A 1 21.00 6.69 -13.38
N PRO A 2 21.33 7.60 -12.42
CA PRO A 2 20.63 7.62 -11.15
C PRO A 2 19.16 7.91 -11.43
N ASP A 3 18.27 7.09 -10.84
CA ASP A 3 16.81 7.24 -11.02
C ASP A 3 16.35 8.61 -10.53
N ALA A 4 15.70 9.39 -11.37
CA ALA A 4 15.16 10.72 -11.03
C ALA A 4 14.19 10.65 -9.83
N THR A 5 13.56 9.50 -9.59
CA THR A 5 12.74 9.18 -8.42
C THR A 5 13.56 9.10 -7.12
N SER A 6 14.81 8.63 -7.19
CA SER A 6 15.72 8.58 -6.02
C SER A 6 16.12 9.98 -5.58
N ASP A 7 16.36 10.89 -6.52
CA ASP A 7 16.72 12.29 -6.24
C ASP A 7 15.56 13.08 -5.60
N SER A 8 14.34 12.93 -6.12
CA SER A 8 13.15 13.62 -5.59
C SER A 8 12.80 13.16 -4.16
N LEU A 9 12.90 11.86 -3.88
CA LEU A 9 12.71 11.31 -2.55
C LEU A 9 13.76 11.83 -1.57
N GLN A 10 15.04 11.89 -2.00
CA GLN A 10 16.13 12.39 -1.16
C GLN A 10 15.94 13.88 -0.83
N LEU A 11 15.52 14.69 -1.79
CA LEU A 11 15.19 16.10 -1.57
C LEU A 11 14.06 16.26 -0.55
N PHE A 12 12.98 15.47 -0.70
CA PHE A 12 11.87 15.47 0.27
C PHE A 12 12.35 15.08 1.69
N LEU A 13 13.15 14.02 1.82
CA LEU A 13 13.68 13.58 3.11
C LEU A 13 14.57 14.64 3.76
N ASN A 14 15.39 15.34 2.96
CA ASN A 14 16.21 16.44 3.43
C ASN A 14 15.34 17.61 3.90
N GLN A 15 14.31 17.98 3.13
CA GLN A 15 13.37 19.04 3.52
C GLN A 15 12.64 18.69 4.82
N ALA A 16 12.16 17.45 4.97
CA ALA A 16 11.48 16.99 6.18
C ALA A 16 12.35 17.06 7.46
N ARG A 17 13.67 17.01 7.31
CA ARG A 17 14.62 17.13 8.44
C ARG A 17 14.78 18.56 8.95
N HIS A 18 14.53 19.56 8.13
CA HIS A 18 14.68 20.97 8.50
C HIS A 18 13.59 21.44 9.48
N TYR A 19 12.45 20.77 9.52
CA TYR A 19 11.38 21.14 10.44
C TYR A 19 11.64 20.57 11.84
N PRO A 20 11.65 21.44 12.88
CA PRO A 20 11.85 20.99 14.26
C PRO A 20 10.67 20.14 14.75
N LEU A 21 10.97 19.24 15.68
CA LEU A 21 9.93 18.48 16.36
C LEU A 21 9.15 19.42 17.30
N LEU A 22 7.85 19.22 17.36
CA LEU A 22 6.98 20.00 18.25
C LEU A 22 6.95 19.42 19.65
N THR A 23 6.88 20.30 20.63
CA THR A 23 6.55 19.95 22.01
C THR A 23 5.03 19.75 22.17
N ALA A 24 4.61 19.07 23.22
CA ALA A 24 3.18 18.87 23.48
C ALA A 24 2.40 20.21 23.65
N ALA A 25 3.05 21.22 24.20
CA ALA A 25 2.44 22.55 24.34
C ALA A 25 2.26 23.24 22.97
N GLU A 26 3.24 23.10 22.06
CA GLU A 26 3.14 23.64 20.70
C GLU A 26 2.07 22.89 19.88
N GLU A 27 1.94 21.57 20.06
CA GLU A 27 0.87 20.79 19.40
C GLU A 27 -0.53 21.32 19.79
N VAL A 28 -0.72 21.65 21.09
CA VAL A 28 -1.98 22.20 21.58
C VAL A 28 -2.21 23.62 21.05
N ASP A 29 -1.20 24.51 21.09
CA ASP A 29 -1.33 25.86 20.54
C ASP A 29 -1.69 25.84 19.06
N LEU A 30 -0.96 25.04 18.27
CA LEU A 30 -1.24 24.90 16.85
C LEU A 30 -2.64 24.35 16.59
N ALA A 31 -3.09 23.34 17.35
CA ALA A 31 -4.42 22.77 17.21
C ALA A 31 -5.51 23.81 17.52
N GLN A 32 -5.35 24.65 18.54
CA GLN A 32 -6.29 25.75 18.85
C GLN A 32 -6.35 26.81 17.73
N ARG A 33 -5.22 27.09 17.10
CA ARG A 33 -5.16 28.02 15.96
C ARG A 33 -5.78 27.42 14.70
N ILE A 34 -5.59 26.13 14.44
CA ILE A 34 -6.21 25.40 13.34
C ILE A 34 -7.74 25.41 13.49
N GLU A 35 -8.24 25.23 14.70
CA GLU A 35 -9.68 25.29 15.01
C GLU A 35 -10.30 26.67 14.65
N LYS A 36 -9.46 27.75 14.73
CA LYS A 36 -9.84 29.10 14.33
C LYS A 36 -9.63 29.41 12.83
N GLY A 37 -9.20 28.42 12.05
CA GLY A 37 -8.99 28.53 10.62
C GLY A 37 -7.59 29.02 10.19
N ASP A 38 -6.59 28.99 11.08
CA ASP A 38 -5.22 29.38 10.76
C ASP A 38 -4.52 28.31 9.91
N MET A 39 -4.41 28.59 8.61
CA MET A 39 -3.75 27.70 7.64
C MET A 39 -2.23 27.61 7.89
N ALA A 40 -1.57 28.69 8.33
CA ALA A 40 -0.14 28.64 8.62
C ALA A 40 0.18 27.75 9.83
N ALA A 41 -0.71 27.71 10.83
CA ALA A 41 -0.60 26.76 11.94
C ALA A 41 -0.77 25.32 11.48
N LYS A 42 -1.71 25.07 10.55
CA LYS A 42 -1.93 23.74 9.95
C LYS A 42 -0.69 23.28 9.19
N ASP A 43 -0.13 24.13 8.33
CA ASP A 43 1.07 23.81 7.57
C ASP A 43 2.26 23.52 8.50
N ARG A 44 2.42 24.30 9.58
CA ARG A 44 3.47 24.06 10.58
C ARG A 44 3.29 22.70 11.26
N LEU A 45 2.07 22.36 11.69
CA LEU A 45 1.78 21.06 12.31
C LEU A 45 2.08 19.89 11.36
N ILE A 46 1.66 19.99 10.09
CA ILE A 46 1.92 18.97 9.07
C ILE A 46 3.43 18.84 8.81
N ASN A 47 4.13 19.93 8.52
CA ASN A 47 5.53 19.91 8.14
C ASN A 47 6.43 19.36 9.27
N SER A 48 6.15 19.71 10.52
CA SER A 48 6.89 19.18 11.67
C SER A 48 6.65 17.66 11.92
N ASN A 49 5.62 17.08 11.30
CA ASN A 49 5.28 15.67 11.43
C ASN A 49 5.54 14.84 10.16
N LEU A 50 6.20 15.38 9.12
CA LEU A 50 6.56 14.62 7.91
C LEU A 50 7.42 13.40 8.22
N ARG A 51 8.32 13.50 9.20
CA ARG A 51 9.16 12.38 9.65
C ARG A 51 8.34 11.22 10.19
N LEU A 52 7.20 11.49 10.81
CA LEU A 52 6.27 10.44 11.27
C LEU A 52 5.69 9.68 10.08
N VAL A 53 5.26 10.38 9.02
CA VAL A 53 4.77 9.74 7.78
C VAL A 53 5.82 8.80 7.22
N VAL A 54 7.07 9.26 7.06
CA VAL A 54 8.17 8.45 6.54
C VAL A 54 8.39 7.19 7.39
N SER A 55 8.35 7.32 8.71
CA SER A 55 8.57 6.20 9.63
C SER A 55 7.48 5.13 9.52
N VAL A 56 6.22 5.55 9.28
CA VAL A 56 5.09 4.64 9.08
C VAL A 56 5.17 4.03 7.68
N ALA A 57 5.40 4.81 6.63
CA ALA A 57 5.47 4.36 5.24
C ALA A 57 6.56 3.29 5.01
N LYS A 58 7.71 3.42 5.66
CA LYS A 58 8.79 2.42 5.60
C LYS A 58 8.36 1.01 6.00
N LYS A 59 7.37 0.87 6.89
CA LYS A 59 6.85 -0.44 7.32
C LYS A 59 6.01 -1.13 6.25
N TYR A 60 5.63 -0.42 5.21
CA TYR A 60 4.79 -0.91 4.10
C TYR A 60 5.56 -1.07 2.79
N GLN A 61 6.89 -0.90 2.81
CA GLN A 61 7.73 -1.14 1.63
C GLN A 61 7.61 -2.59 1.15
N GLY A 62 7.75 -2.79 -0.16
CA GLY A 62 7.68 -4.12 -0.79
C GLY A 62 6.25 -4.67 -0.96
N GLN A 63 5.21 -3.88 -0.69
CA GLN A 63 3.82 -4.31 -0.81
C GLN A 63 3.14 -3.84 -2.12
N GLY A 64 3.93 -3.56 -3.16
CA GLY A 64 3.43 -3.22 -4.50
C GLY A 64 3.40 -1.72 -4.83
N LEU A 65 3.73 -0.84 -3.88
CA LEU A 65 3.92 0.59 -4.14
C LEU A 65 5.34 1.04 -3.78
N PRO A 66 5.94 1.95 -4.57
CA PRO A 66 7.20 2.60 -4.23
C PRO A 66 7.08 3.43 -2.95
N LEU A 67 8.20 3.64 -2.23
CA LEU A 67 8.21 4.39 -0.96
C LEU A 67 7.69 5.82 -1.13
N GLY A 68 7.98 6.47 -2.26
CA GLY A 68 7.49 7.82 -2.56
C GLY A 68 5.96 7.89 -2.55
N ASP A 69 5.29 6.93 -3.21
CA ASP A 69 3.83 6.87 -3.29
C ASP A 69 3.21 6.53 -1.93
N LEU A 70 3.84 5.63 -1.16
CA LEU A 70 3.41 5.33 0.21
C LEU A 70 3.48 6.58 1.11
N ILE A 71 4.51 7.42 0.94
CA ILE A 71 4.64 8.69 1.65
C ILE A 71 3.52 9.65 1.24
N GLN A 72 3.22 9.79 -0.07
CA GLN A 72 2.14 10.65 -0.55
C GLN A 72 0.78 10.22 0.01
N GLU A 73 0.46 8.94 -0.04
CA GLU A 73 -0.76 8.41 0.59
C GLU A 73 -0.79 8.70 2.09
N GLY A 74 0.34 8.49 2.77
CA GLY A 74 0.47 8.79 4.19
C GLY A 74 0.30 10.28 4.52
N MET A 75 0.75 11.18 3.64
CA MET A 75 0.56 12.63 3.79
C MET A 75 -0.92 13.02 3.72
N LEU A 76 -1.71 12.40 2.85
CA LEU A 76 -3.17 12.61 2.84
C LEU A 76 -3.80 12.22 4.18
N GLY A 77 -3.31 11.14 4.79
CA GLY A 77 -3.70 10.74 6.14
C GLY A 77 -3.29 11.76 7.21
N LEU A 78 -2.06 12.28 7.14
CA LEU A 78 -1.56 13.30 8.07
C LEU A 78 -2.36 14.59 8.01
N ILE A 79 -2.71 15.07 6.79
CA ILE A 79 -3.54 16.25 6.59
C ILE A 79 -4.90 16.08 7.27
N ARG A 80 -5.55 14.94 7.06
CA ARG A 80 -6.83 14.61 7.71
C ARG A 80 -6.71 14.53 9.24
N ALA A 81 -5.59 14.00 9.72
CA ALA A 81 -5.32 13.95 11.15
C ALA A 81 -5.19 15.36 11.74
N ALA A 82 -4.48 16.28 11.06
CA ALA A 82 -4.33 17.66 11.48
C ALA A 82 -5.68 18.41 11.53
N GLU A 83 -6.58 18.12 10.60
CA GLU A 83 -7.94 18.71 10.57
C GLU A 83 -8.86 18.21 11.66
N LYS A 84 -8.68 16.96 12.12
CA LYS A 84 -9.58 16.28 13.07
C LYS A 84 -8.98 16.08 14.45
N PHE A 85 -7.80 16.64 14.70
CA PHE A 85 -7.12 16.47 15.97
C PHE A 85 -7.84 17.25 17.09
N ASP A 86 -8.25 16.54 18.13
CA ASP A 86 -8.87 17.14 19.33
C ASP A 86 -7.84 17.16 20.46
N TRP A 87 -7.24 18.33 20.69
CA TRP A 87 -6.27 18.57 21.73
C TRP A 87 -6.81 18.42 23.16
N ARG A 88 -8.14 18.51 23.35
CA ARG A 88 -8.82 18.38 24.65
C ARG A 88 -8.70 16.98 25.23
N LYS A 89 -8.44 16.00 24.38
CA LYS A 89 -8.28 14.59 24.80
C LYS A 89 -6.97 14.29 25.50
N GLY A 90 -6.01 15.21 25.52
CA GLY A 90 -4.73 15.08 26.26
C GLY A 90 -3.72 14.10 25.63
N PHE A 91 -3.99 13.53 24.46
CA PHE A 91 -3.06 12.65 23.76
C PHE A 91 -2.14 13.45 22.83
N LYS A 92 -0.93 12.93 22.59
CA LYS A 92 0.00 13.51 21.61
C LYS A 92 -0.58 13.37 20.19
N PHE A 93 -0.32 14.37 19.35
CA PHE A 93 -0.70 14.34 17.95
C PHE A 93 -0.20 13.09 17.22
N SER A 94 1.03 12.65 17.50
CA SER A 94 1.63 11.46 16.88
C SER A 94 0.81 10.17 17.10
N THR A 95 0.18 10.02 18.27
CA THR A 95 -0.68 8.86 18.58
C THR A 95 -1.90 8.83 17.66
N TYR A 96 -2.55 9.96 17.50
CA TYR A 96 -3.73 10.11 16.63
C TYR A 96 -3.34 10.07 15.14
N GLY A 97 -2.31 10.81 14.75
CA GLY A 97 -1.82 10.90 13.38
C GLY A 97 -1.38 9.56 12.81
N THR A 98 -0.74 8.71 13.61
CA THR A 98 -0.33 7.36 13.17
C THR A 98 -1.51 6.52 12.68
N LEU A 99 -2.68 6.63 13.30
CA LEU A 99 -3.89 5.88 12.89
C LEU A 99 -4.36 6.31 11.49
N TRP A 100 -4.42 7.63 11.25
CA TRP A 100 -4.84 8.18 9.97
C TRP A 100 -3.82 7.92 8.84
N ILE A 101 -2.53 8.08 9.15
CA ILE A 101 -1.45 7.78 8.21
C ILE A 101 -1.51 6.30 7.80
N ARG A 102 -1.63 5.40 8.77
CA ARG A 102 -1.74 3.95 8.50
C ARG A 102 -2.96 3.63 7.65
N GLN A 103 -4.12 4.17 8.00
CA GLN A 103 -5.37 3.97 7.27
C GLN A 103 -5.27 4.47 5.81
N ALA A 104 -4.65 5.63 5.60
CA ALA A 104 -4.48 6.19 4.27
C ALA A 104 -3.52 5.33 3.42
N ILE A 105 -2.37 4.93 3.97
CA ILE A 105 -1.41 4.05 3.28
C ILE A 105 -2.06 2.70 2.92
N GLN A 106 -2.77 2.08 3.86
CA GLN A 106 -3.46 0.81 3.60
C GLN A 106 -4.50 0.95 2.50
N ARG A 107 -5.26 2.04 2.50
CA ARG A 107 -6.25 2.33 1.46
C ARG A 107 -5.59 2.59 0.10
N GLY A 108 -4.46 3.31 0.07
CA GLY A 108 -3.65 3.52 -1.14
C GLY A 108 -3.14 2.20 -1.71
N LEU A 109 -2.60 1.32 -0.87
CA LEU A 109 -2.18 -0.03 -1.26
C LEU A 109 -3.34 -0.84 -1.85
N GLU A 110 -4.51 -0.83 -1.22
CA GLU A 110 -5.70 -1.55 -1.72
C GLU A 110 -6.15 -1.03 -3.09
N ASN A 111 -5.98 0.26 -3.34
CA ASN A 111 -6.43 0.90 -4.57
C ASN A 111 -5.44 0.78 -5.74
N SER A 112 -4.12 0.81 -5.47
CA SER A 112 -3.12 1.09 -6.51
C SER A 112 -1.93 0.11 -6.51
N SER A 113 -1.86 -0.88 -5.60
CA SER A 113 -0.72 -1.79 -5.53
C SER A 113 -0.70 -2.86 -6.62
N ARG A 114 -1.80 -3.03 -7.36
CA ARG A 114 -1.94 -4.10 -8.37
C ARG A 114 -2.22 -3.51 -9.75
N THR A 115 -1.63 -4.11 -10.79
CA THR A 115 -1.88 -3.76 -12.20
C THR A 115 -3.36 -3.98 -12.56
N ILE A 116 -3.93 -5.10 -12.13
CA ILE A 116 -5.37 -5.36 -12.23
C ILE A 116 -5.98 -5.07 -10.87
N ARG A 117 -6.76 -3.99 -10.78
CA ARG A 117 -7.40 -3.54 -9.55
C ARG A 117 -8.39 -4.59 -9.03
N ILE A 118 -8.27 -4.91 -7.74
CA ILE A 118 -9.19 -5.79 -7.02
C ILE A 118 -10.04 -4.96 -6.05
N PRO A 119 -11.36 -5.23 -5.94
CA PRO A 119 -12.20 -4.59 -4.93
C PRO A 119 -11.66 -4.80 -3.51
N VAL A 120 -11.80 -3.78 -2.66
CA VAL A 120 -11.22 -3.76 -1.30
C VAL A 120 -11.66 -4.99 -0.47
N HIS A 121 -12.94 -5.37 -0.54
CA HIS A 121 -13.46 -6.52 0.21
C HIS A 121 -12.82 -7.86 -0.23
N ILE A 122 -12.52 -8.03 -1.52
CA ILE A 122 -11.79 -9.21 -2.02
C ILE A 122 -10.33 -9.16 -1.56
N GLY A 123 -9.67 -8.00 -1.64
CA GLY A 123 -8.31 -7.82 -1.13
C GLY A 123 -8.19 -8.12 0.37
N GLN A 124 -9.20 -7.80 1.18
CA GLN A 124 -9.24 -8.15 2.60
C GLN A 124 -9.37 -9.66 2.80
N ARG A 125 -10.21 -10.35 2.01
CA ARG A 125 -10.35 -11.81 2.02
C ARG A 125 -9.04 -12.50 1.61
N VAL A 126 -8.35 -12.02 0.56
CA VAL A 126 -7.03 -12.51 0.15
C VAL A 126 -6.03 -12.45 1.30
N ARG A 127 -5.95 -11.29 2.00
CA ARG A 127 -5.03 -11.15 3.16
C ARG A 127 -5.41 -12.06 4.33
N LYS A 128 -6.71 -12.25 4.57
CA LYS A 128 -7.21 -13.17 5.60
C LYS A 128 -6.78 -14.60 5.30
N ILE A 129 -6.98 -15.06 4.07
CA ILE A 129 -6.58 -16.41 3.61
C ILE A 129 -5.06 -16.58 3.74
N ALA A 130 -4.25 -15.66 3.21
CA ALA A 130 -2.80 -15.75 3.28
C ALA A 130 -2.24 -15.75 4.72
N ARG A 131 -2.94 -15.14 5.67
CA ARG A 131 -2.59 -15.24 7.09
C ARG A 131 -2.93 -16.61 7.65
N ILE A 132 -4.13 -17.12 7.39
CA ILE A 132 -4.60 -18.44 7.84
C ILE A 132 -3.69 -19.54 7.26
N GLU A 133 -3.33 -19.47 5.99
CA GLU A 133 -2.39 -20.41 5.37
C GLU A 133 -1.07 -20.49 6.10
N ARG A 134 -0.47 -19.34 6.42
CA ARG A 134 0.79 -19.30 7.19
C ARG A 134 0.63 -19.87 8.59
N GLU A 135 -0.45 -19.55 9.30
CA GLU A 135 -0.72 -20.08 10.63
C GLU A 135 -0.94 -21.59 10.61
N LEU A 136 -1.69 -22.09 9.62
CA LEU A 136 -1.93 -23.52 9.44
C LEU A 136 -0.67 -24.27 9.02
N THR A 137 0.13 -23.71 8.11
CA THR A 137 1.41 -24.30 7.68
C THR A 137 2.36 -24.51 8.87
N VAL A 138 2.48 -23.51 9.75
CA VAL A 138 3.30 -23.60 10.96
C VAL A 138 2.75 -24.68 11.91
N ARG A 139 1.41 -24.77 12.07
CA ARG A 139 0.76 -25.72 12.97
C ARG A 139 0.81 -27.16 12.46
N LEU A 140 0.61 -27.37 11.15
CA LEU A 140 0.52 -28.69 10.53
C LEU A 140 1.87 -29.24 10.06
N GLY A 141 2.88 -28.37 9.88
CA GLY A 141 4.17 -28.75 9.29
C GLY A 141 4.11 -29.08 7.78
N ARG A 142 2.96 -28.81 7.12
CA ARG A 142 2.72 -28.98 5.68
C ARG A 142 1.80 -27.88 5.15
N GLU A 143 1.69 -27.77 3.84
CA GLU A 143 0.70 -26.89 3.23
C GLU A 143 -0.72 -27.33 3.59
N PRO A 144 -1.60 -26.39 4.01
CA PRO A 144 -2.99 -26.68 4.31
C PRO A 144 -3.82 -26.92 3.04
N THR A 145 -4.79 -27.80 3.13
CA THR A 145 -5.77 -28.03 2.06
C THR A 145 -6.80 -26.90 2.01
N GLU A 146 -7.49 -26.77 0.88
CA GLU A 146 -8.55 -25.76 0.71
C GLU A 146 -9.69 -25.93 1.71
N LEU A 147 -10.01 -27.17 2.09
CA LEU A 147 -11.00 -27.49 3.11
C LEU A 147 -10.59 -26.98 4.49
N GLU A 148 -9.32 -27.20 4.88
CA GLU A 148 -8.79 -26.72 6.15
C GLU A 148 -8.74 -25.19 6.24
N ILE A 149 -8.45 -24.53 5.12
CA ILE A 149 -8.48 -23.07 5.05
C ILE A 149 -9.93 -22.56 5.13
N ALA A 150 -10.84 -23.18 4.40
CA ALA A 150 -12.26 -22.81 4.35
C ALA A 150 -12.89 -22.88 5.73
N GLU A 151 -12.63 -23.95 6.49
CA GLU A 151 -13.12 -24.16 7.85
C GLU A 151 -12.68 -23.02 8.80
N VAL A 152 -11.38 -22.68 8.77
CA VAL A 152 -10.84 -21.61 9.64
C VAL A 152 -11.24 -20.20 9.17
N ALA A 153 -11.41 -20.02 7.86
CA ALA A 153 -11.79 -18.75 7.27
C ALA A 153 -13.28 -18.43 7.38
N ASP A 154 -14.13 -19.43 7.69
CA ASP A 154 -15.59 -19.37 7.62
C ASP A 154 -16.05 -19.01 6.20
N LEU A 155 -15.57 -19.80 5.22
CA LEU A 155 -15.85 -19.67 3.79
C LEU A 155 -16.12 -21.05 3.21
N THR A 156 -16.71 -21.10 2.01
CA THR A 156 -16.77 -22.34 1.25
C THR A 156 -15.44 -22.64 0.55
N PRO A 157 -15.10 -23.92 0.29
CA PRO A 157 -13.89 -24.28 -0.46
C PRO A 157 -13.84 -23.63 -1.85
N GLU A 158 -14.99 -23.49 -2.51
CA GLU A 158 -15.12 -22.83 -3.81
C GLU A 158 -14.76 -21.34 -3.72
N GLU A 159 -15.22 -20.63 -2.68
CA GLU A 159 -14.84 -19.24 -2.45
C GLU A 159 -13.33 -19.08 -2.20
N VAL A 160 -12.69 -20.04 -1.51
CA VAL A 160 -11.23 -20.03 -1.30
C VAL A 160 -10.50 -20.13 -2.63
N VAL A 161 -10.93 -21.04 -3.52
CA VAL A 161 -10.35 -21.21 -4.86
C VAL A 161 -10.51 -19.94 -5.70
N ASP A 162 -11.70 -19.35 -5.71
CA ASP A 162 -11.98 -18.13 -6.48
C ASP A 162 -11.17 -16.93 -5.98
N ILE A 163 -11.03 -16.79 -4.66
CA ILE A 163 -10.19 -15.74 -4.06
C ILE A 163 -8.71 -15.95 -4.41
N ARG A 164 -8.23 -17.19 -4.43
CA ARG A 164 -6.86 -17.51 -4.86
C ARG A 164 -6.64 -17.17 -6.33
N LYS A 165 -7.58 -17.51 -7.21
CA LYS A 165 -7.53 -17.13 -8.64
C LYS A 165 -7.47 -15.62 -8.81
N ALA A 166 -8.31 -14.86 -8.08
CA ALA A 166 -8.31 -13.40 -8.10
C ALA A 166 -7.01 -12.79 -7.55
N SER A 167 -6.26 -13.51 -6.74
CA SER A 167 -5.01 -13.04 -6.12
C SER A 167 -3.77 -13.28 -7.00
N GLN A 168 -3.88 -13.99 -8.11
CA GLN A 168 -2.74 -14.29 -8.98
C GLN A 168 -1.99 -13.05 -9.42
N THR A 169 -0.66 -13.16 -9.46
CA THR A 169 0.22 -12.08 -9.90
C THR A 169 0.34 -12.13 -11.41
N VAL A 170 0.21 -10.97 -12.05
CA VAL A 170 0.46 -10.84 -13.49
C VAL A 170 1.96 -10.83 -13.78
N THR A 171 2.36 -11.45 -14.88
CA THR A 171 3.74 -11.50 -15.36
C THR A 171 3.88 -10.61 -16.59
N SER A 172 5.05 -10.00 -16.79
CA SER A 172 5.32 -9.18 -17.98
C SER A 172 5.48 -10.05 -19.22
N LEU A 173 4.84 -9.66 -20.31
CA LEU A 173 5.03 -10.29 -21.62
C LEU A 173 6.41 -10.02 -22.20
N ASP A 174 7.09 -8.96 -21.75
CA ASP A 174 8.47 -8.64 -22.14
C ASP A 174 9.51 -9.42 -21.33
N GLN A 175 9.09 -10.29 -20.42
CA GLN A 175 10.01 -11.12 -19.66
C GLN A 175 10.75 -12.06 -20.59
N SER A 176 12.10 -12.02 -20.53
CA SER A 176 12.94 -12.95 -21.29
C SER A 176 12.78 -14.38 -20.80
N VAL A 177 12.65 -15.33 -21.71
CA VAL A 177 12.48 -16.76 -21.46
C VAL A 177 13.58 -17.52 -22.18
N GLY A 178 14.13 -18.57 -21.55
CA GLY A 178 15.22 -19.38 -22.09
C GLY A 178 16.59 -18.98 -21.54
N GLU A 179 17.60 -19.83 -21.76
CA GLU A 179 18.97 -19.63 -21.28
C GLU A 179 19.67 -18.48 -22.02
N ASP A 180 19.34 -18.26 -23.30
CA ASP A 180 19.96 -17.23 -24.15
C ASP A 180 19.31 -15.83 -23.95
N GLY A 181 18.11 -15.75 -23.33
CA GLY A 181 17.43 -14.48 -23.02
C GLY A 181 16.87 -13.71 -24.22
N ASP A 182 16.95 -14.27 -25.43
CA ASP A 182 16.59 -13.59 -26.68
C ASP A 182 15.08 -13.67 -26.99
N THR A 183 14.37 -14.63 -26.39
CA THR A 183 12.93 -14.84 -26.61
C THR A 183 12.13 -14.20 -25.48
N ARG A 184 11.06 -13.47 -25.81
CA ARG A 184 10.14 -12.89 -24.84
C ARG A 184 8.95 -13.83 -24.60
N LEU A 185 8.38 -13.79 -23.39
CA LEU A 185 7.19 -14.58 -23.07
C LEU A 185 6.03 -14.28 -24.03
N GLY A 186 5.89 -13.03 -24.49
CA GLY A 186 4.88 -12.61 -25.45
C GLY A 186 5.01 -13.29 -26.82
N ASP A 187 6.24 -13.64 -27.25
CA ASP A 187 6.49 -14.28 -28.54
C ASP A 187 6.06 -15.75 -28.56
N LEU A 188 5.86 -16.34 -27.37
CA LEU A 188 5.39 -17.74 -27.22
C LEU A 188 3.85 -17.87 -27.23
N LEU A 189 3.12 -16.75 -27.16
CA LEU A 189 1.65 -16.78 -27.13
C LEU A 189 1.12 -16.90 -28.56
N PRO A 190 0.24 -17.89 -28.82
CA PRO A 190 -0.40 -18.03 -30.13
C PRO A 190 -1.33 -16.84 -30.40
N SER A 191 -1.40 -16.43 -31.66
CA SER A 191 -2.37 -15.41 -32.10
C SER A 191 -3.73 -16.05 -32.30
N ASP A 192 -4.78 -15.46 -31.70
CA ASP A 192 -6.17 -15.87 -31.94
C ASP A 192 -6.74 -15.34 -33.27
N ARG A 193 -5.91 -14.67 -34.09
CA ARG A 193 -6.35 -14.20 -35.40
C ARG A 193 -6.44 -15.39 -36.34
N GLN A 194 -7.55 -15.46 -37.10
CA GLN A 194 -7.68 -16.38 -38.20
C GLN A 194 -6.52 -16.24 -39.17
N GLY A 195 -5.93 -17.35 -39.56
CA GLY A 195 -4.83 -17.35 -40.53
C GLY A 195 -5.30 -16.82 -41.88
N PRO A 196 -4.38 -16.27 -42.70
CA PRO A 196 -4.73 -15.74 -44.03
C PRO A 196 -5.43 -16.79 -44.95
N GLU A 197 -5.32 -18.04 -44.63
CA GLU A 197 -6.02 -19.15 -45.37
C GLU A 197 -7.52 -19.19 -45.04
N GLU A 198 -7.94 -18.75 -43.85
CA GLU A 198 -9.35 -18.71 -43.42
C GLU A 198 -10.06 -17.42 -43.87
N GLU A 199 -9.29 -16.32 -44.13
CA GLU A 199 -9.85 -15.07 -44.67
C GLU A 199 -10.16 -15.15 -46.19
N VAL A 200 -9.59 -16.09 -46.91
CA VAL A 200 -9.71 -16.22 -48.40
C VAL A 200 -10.66 -17.31 -48.81
N ALA A 201 -11.15 -18.12 -47.92
CA ALA A 201 -12.13 -19.18 -48.18
C ALA A 201 -13.55 -18.68 -47.94
#